data_2f1dd7882b0ea2f5f47fd8cf1cfdfc36
#
_entry.id   2f1dd7882b0ea2f5f47fd8cf1cfdfc36
#
_cell.length_a   1.000
_cell.length_b   1.000
_cell.length_c   1.000
_cell.angle_alpha   90.00
_cell.angle_beta   90.00
_cell.angle_gamma   90.00
#
_symmetry.space_group_name_H-M   'P 1'
#
loop_
_entity.id
_entity.type
_entity.pdbx_description
1 polymer ?
#
loop_
_entity_poly.entity_id
_entity_poly.type
_entity_poly.pdbx_seq_one_letter_code
_entity_poly.pdbx_strand_id
1 'polypeptide(L)'
;MVTDDGILFSVRETLADIPDPELPCSIVDLGLVESVAMDEHGNVDITLLPTFTGCPALDMIANDVTRLVSDLDAVESCRVHWVFDPPWSTDRITEAGRASLKAHGVTVPTCGGDPSSSGVQLRTSAIACPWCGSRDTRLDSPFGPTRCRTIQYCESCRNTFEDMKRLDPEDGTSSPGAG
;
A
#
# COMPACT_ATOMS: atom_id res chain seq x y z
N MET A 1 28.32 6.26 21.55
CA MET A 1 28.36 5.27 20.47
C MET A 1 26.92 4.85 20.21
N VAL A 2 26.35 5.24 19.09
CA VAL A 2 25.04 4.74 18.67
C VAL A 2 25.27 3.31 18.20
N THR A 3 24.48 2.38 18.71
CA THR A 3 24.56 0.97 18.28
C THR A 3 23.84 0.79 16.95
N ASP A 4 24.21 -0.22 16.16
CA ASP A 4 23.53 -0.53 14.88
C ASP A 4 22.02 -0.65 15.03
N ASP A 5 21.55 -1.23 16.14
CA ASP A 5 20.12 -1.31 16.49
C ASP A 5 19.48 0.07 16.68
N GLY A 6 20.22 1.03 17.24
CA GLY A 6 19.73 2.41 17.42
C GLY A 6 19.59 3.15 16.10
N ILE A 7 20.49 2.94 15.15
CA ILE A 7 20.43 3.54 13.83
C ILE A 7 19.25 2.96 13.04
N LEU A 8 19.10 1.63 13.03
CA LEU A 8 17.97 0.96 12.38
C LEU A 8 16.62 1.36 12.97
N PHE A 9 16.58 1.65 14.27
CA PHE A 9 15.39 2.20 14.92
C PHE A 9 15.06 3.59 14.36
N SER A 10 16.05 4.50 14.30
CA SER A 10 15.85 5.85 13.75
C SER A 10 15.46 5.82 12.27
N VAL A 11 16.05 4.91 11.48
CA VAL A 11 15.62 4.70 10.07
C VAL A 11 14.16 4.30 9.99
N ARG A 12 13.69 3.36 10.83
CA ARG A 12 12.30 2.92 10.83
C ARG A 12 11.34 4.03 11.28
N GLU A 13 11.71 4.84 12.27
CA GLU A 13 10.91 6.01 12.65
C GLU A 13 10.82 7.01 11.51
N THR A 14 11.94 7.32 10.84
CA THR A 14 11.95 8.19 9.68
C THR A 14 11.02 7.66 8.57
N LEU A 15 11.06 6.36 8.28
CA LEU A 15 10.18 5.75 7.28
C LEU A 15 8.70 5.85 7.67
N ALA A 16 8.38 5.74 8.97
CA ALA A 16 7.01 5.84 9.47
C ALA A 16 6.43 7.26 9.30
N ASP A 17 7.28 8.27 9.23
CA ASP A 17 6.88 9.67 9.02
C ASP A 17 6.75 10.05 7.54
N ILE A 18 7.18 9.19 6.60
CA ILE A 18 7.06 9.47 5.16
C ILE A 18 5.63 9.19 4.71
N PRO A 19 4.86 10.23 4.29
CA PRO A 19 3.52 10.05 3.79
C PRO A 19 3.54 9.48 2.36
N ASP A 20 2.55 8.67 2.03
CA ASP A 20 2.24 8.38 0.64
C ASP A 20 1.66 9.64 -0.03
N PRO A 21 2.10 10.04 -1.25
CA PRO A 21 1.62 11.25 -1.89
C PRO A 21 0.16 11.19 -2.37
N GLU A 22 -0.42 10.00 -2.46
CA GLU A 22 -1.77 9.77 -3.00
C GLU A 22 -2.76 9.27 -1.94
N LEU A 23 -2.25 8.77 -0.81
CA LEU A 23 -3.05 8.16 0.26
C LEU A 23 -2.76 8.84 1.61
N PRO A 24 -3.77 9.00 2.47
CA PRO A 24 -3.64 9.73 3.73
C PRO A 24 -3.02 8.86 4.85
N CYS A 25 -1.94 8.19 4.57
CA CYS A 25 -1.19 7.39 5.54
C CYS A 25 0.29 7.26 5.13
N SER A 26 1.13 6.80 6.04
CA SER A 26 2.55 6.62 5.76
C SER A 26 2.81 5.40 4.89
N ILE A 27 3.99 5.36 4.26
CA ILE A 27 4.45 4.20 3.48
C ILE A 27 4.59 2.93 4.36
N VAL A 28 4.87 3.10 5.65
CA VAL A 28 4.92 2.00 6.64
C VAL A 28 3.52 1.50 6.92
N ASP A 29 2.56 2.40 7.16
CA ASP A 29 1.18 2.04 7.40
C ASP A 29 0.50 1.38 6.20
N LEU A 30 0.91 1.75 5.00
CA LEU A 30 0.50 1.06 3.76
C LEU A 30 1.18 -0.30 3.57
N GLY A 31 2.20 -0.63 4.39
CA GLY A 31 2.94 -1.89 4.27
C GLY A 31 3.80 -1.95 3.02
N LEU A 32 4.31 -0.80 2.54
CA LEU A 32 5.22 -0.76 1.39
C LEU A 32 6.64 -1.20 1.77
N VAL A 33 7.03 -1.05 3.04
CA VAL A 33 8.38 -1.42 3.50
C VAL A 33 8.45 -2.93 3.69
N GLU A 34 9.30 -3.60 2.88
CA GLU A 34 9.56 -5.03 2.97
C GLU A 34 10.72 -5.33 3.90
N SER A 35 11.84 -4.64 3.70
CA SER A 35 13.01 -4.82 4.54
C SER A 35 13.86 -3.56 4.65
N VAL A 36 14.59 -3.46 5.76
CA VAL A 36 15.60 -2.45 6.01
C VAL A 36 16.83 -3.18 6.51
N ALA A 37 17.93 -3.04 5.80
CA ALA A 37 19.22 -3.62 6.14
C ALA A 37 20.29 -2.51 6.20
N MET A 38 21.29 -2.67 7.04
CA MET A 38 22.45 -1.78 7.15
C MET A 38 23.71 -2.62 7.23
N ASP A 39 24.75 -2.22 6.53
CA ASP A 39 26.06 -2.83 6.62
C ASP A 39 26.92 -2.18 7.74
N GLU A 40 28.09 -2.75 8.00
CA GLU A 40 29.06 -2.28 9.00
C GLU A 40 29.67 -0.90 8.69
N HIS A 41 29.42 -0.36 7.48
CA HIS A 41 29.89 0.94 7.03
C HIS A 41 28.80 2.02 7.10
N GLY A 42 27.60 1.69 7.57
CA GLY A 42 26.48 2.63 7.64
C GLY A 42 25.72 2.81 6.34
N ASN A 43 25.92 1.92 5.36
CA ASN A 43 25.10 1.93 4.14
C ASN A 43 23.78 1.23 4.40
N VAL A 44 22.67 1.91 4.12
CA VAL A 44 21.32 1.40 4.33
C VAL A 44 20.71 0.98 3.00
N ASP A 45 20.22 -0.25 2.93
CA ASP A 45 19.46 -0.80 1.81
C ASP A 45 18.00 -0.97 2.24
N ILE A 46 17.08 -0.31 1.54
CA ILE A 46 15.65 -0.37 1.80
C ILE A 46 14.93 -1.02 0.62
N THR A 47 14.20 -2.07 0.92
CA THR A 47 13.40 -2.78 -0.08
C THR A 47 11.93 -2.39 0.11
N LEU A 48 11.30 -1.96 -0.97
CA LEU A 48 9.90 -1.55 -1.02
C LEU A 48 9.09 -2.40 -1.99
N LEU A 49 7.81 -2.59 -1.66
CA LEU A 49 6.80 -3.26 -2.47
C LEU A 49 5.79 -2.23 -2.99
N PRO A 50 5.58 -2.06 -4.28
CA PRO A 50 4.60 -1.13 -4.79
C PRO A 50 3.18 -1.69 -4.69
N THR A 51 2.20 -0.85 -4.35
CA THR A 51 0.78 -1.23 -4.40
C THR A 51 0.31 -1.52 -5.82
N PHE A 52 0.97 -0.95 -6.81
CA PHE A 52 0.70 -1.13 -8.22
C PHE A 52 1.95 -0.84 -9.05
N THR A 53 2.29 -1.73 -10.00
CA THR A 53 3.54 -1.66 -10.78
C THR A 53 3.69 -0.42 -11.66
N GLY A 54 2.60 0.23 -12.02
CA GLY A 54 2.58 1.44 -12.85
C GLY A 54 2.20 2.71 -12.07
N CYS A 55 2.47 2.76 -10.76
CA CYS A 55 2.17 3.93 -9.94
C CYS A 55 3.18 5.05 -10.21
N PRO A 56 2.74 6.27 -10.57
CA PRO A 56 3.63 7.40 -10.78
C PRO A 56 4.30 7.91 -9.50
N ALA A 57 3.77 7.53 -8.32
CA ALA A 57 4.30 7.93 -7.03
C ALA A 57 5.61 7.20 -6.64
N LEU A 58 5.97 6.10 -7.32
CA LEU A 58 7.12 5.27 -6.92
C LEU A 58 8.43 6.06 -6.89
N ASP A 59 8.71 6.86 -7.91
CA ASP A 59 9.92 7.66 -7.96
C ASP A 59 9.94 8.74 -6.86
N MET A 60 8.79 9.33 -6.56
CA MET A 60 8.66 10.33 -5.49
C MET A 60 8.93 9.71 -4.12
N ILE A 61 8.31 8.57 -3.83
CA ILE A 61 8.53 7.83 -2.59
C ILE A 61 10.00 7.42 -2.45
N ALA A 62 10.61 6.84 -3.51
CA ALA A 62 12.01 6.43 -3.48
C ALA A 62 12.96 7.61 -3.22
N ASN A 63 12.70 8.77 -3.83
CA ASN A 63 13.48 9.98 -3.62
C ASN A 63 13.33 10.51 -2.19
N ASP A 64 12.12 10.55 -1.65
CA ASP A 64 11.88 11.00 -0.27
C ASP A 64 12.53 10.07 0.75
N VAL A 65 12.41 8.75 0.56
CA VAL A 65 13.08 7.74 1.40
C VAL A 65 14.61 7.95 1.35
N THR A 66 15.17 8.01 0.15
CA THR A 66 16.63 8.18 -0.02
C THR A 66 17.10 9.46 0.67
N ARG A 67 16.43 10.58 0.43
CA ARG A 67 16.78 11.88 0.99
C ARG A 67 16.71 11.86 2.52
N LEU A 68 15.56 11.49 3.09
CA LEU A 68 15.31 11.59 4.52
C LEU A 68 16.15 10.61 5.35
N VAL A 69 16.40 9.41 4.81
CA VAL A 69 17.27 8.43 5.49
C VAL A 69 18.74 8.83 5.39
N SER A 70 19.18 9.39 4.24
CA SER A 70 20.57 9.87 4.10
C SER A 70 20.86 11.12 4.93
N ASP A 71 19.86 11.85 5.38
CA ASP A 71 20.01 13.01 6.28
C ASP A 71 20.26 12.59 7.75
N LEU A 72 20.19 11.31 8.09
CA LEU A 72 20.51 10.81 9.42
C LEU A 72 22.00 10.76 9.66
N ASP A 73 22.51 11.37 10.75
CA ASP A 73 23.94 11.55 11.06
C ASP A 73 24.78 10.25 11.01
N ALA A 74 24.15 9.09 11.21
CA ALA A 74 24.84 7.80 11.28
C ALA A 74 24.68 6.96 10.00
N VAL A 75 24.06 7.50 8.96
CA VAL A 75 23.87 6.85 7.66
C VAL A 75 24.87 7.41 6.66
N GLU A 76 25.72 6.56 6.09
CA GLU A 76 26.70 6.94 5.07
C GLU A 76 26.05 7.05 3.69
N SER A 77 25.15 6.12 3.37
CA SER A 77 24.39 6.14 2.12
C SER A 77 23.06 5.38 2.28
N CYS A 78 22.08 5.74 1.45
CA CYS A 78 20.80 5.03 1.39
C CYS A 78 20.49 4.63 -0.05
N ARG A 79 20.13 3.37 -0.26
CA ARG A 79 19.66 2.82 -1.54
C ARG A 79 18.26 2.27 -1.37
N VAL A 80 17.41 2.54 -2.35
CA VAL A 80 16.02 2.05 -2.38
C VAL A 80 15.85 1.10 -3.55
N HIS A 81 15.25 -0.05 -3.29
CA HIS A 81 14.96 -1.08 -4.27
C HIS A 81 13.46 -1.39 -4.28
N TRP A 82 12.84 -1.34 -5.46
CA TRP A 82 11.49 -1.86 -5.66
C TRP A 82 11.54 -3.33 -6.03
N VAL A 83 10.79 -4.15 -5.29
CA VAL A 83 10.61 -5.58 -5.60
C VAL A 83 9.12 -5.85 -5.80
N PHE A 84 8.83 -6.86 -6.62
CA PHE A 84 7.47 -7.21 -7.03
C PHE A 84 7.11 -8.64 -6.60
N ASP A 85 8.05 -9.34 -5.99
CA ASP A 85 7.89 -10.66 -5.42
C ASP A 85 8.45 -10.66 -3.98
N PRO A 86 7.61 -10.99 -2.98
CA PRO A 86 6.18 -11.26 -3.07
C PRO A 86 5.37 -10.04 -3.51
N PRO A 87 4.19 -10.21 -4.14
CA PRO A 87 3.34 -9.09 -4.50
C PRO A 87 2.79 -8.41 -3.24
N TRP A 88 2.64 -7.09 -3.31
CA TRP A 88 1.98 -6.35 -2.23
C TRP A 88 0.52 -6.78 -2.11
N SER A 89 0.00 -6.85 -0.89
CA SER A 89 -1.40 -7.14 -0.63
C SER A 89 -1.98 -6.18 0.40
N THR A 90 -3.31 -6.00 0.37
CA THR A 90 -4.03 -5.17 1.35
C THR A 90 -3.91 -5.67 2.79
N ASP A 91 -3.45 -6.89 3.03
CA ASP A 91 -3.22 -7.44 4.36
C ASP A 91 -2.02 -6.81 5.06
N ARG A 92 -1.12 -6.22 4.29
CA ARG A 92 0.07 -5.52 4.81
C ARG A 92 -0.26 -4.17 5.44
N ILE A 93 -1.44 -3.62 5.12
CA ILE A 93 -1.88 -2.33 5.67
C ILE A 93 -2.15 -2.49 7.16
N THR A 94 -1.49 -1.65 7.97
CA THR A 94 -1.66 -1.65 9.43
C THR A 94 -3.08 -1.24 9.82
N GLU A 95 -3.46 -1.52 11.08
CA GLU A 95 -4.74 -1.07 11.60
C GLU A 95 -4.85 0.46 11.60
N ALA A 96 -3.76 1.16 11.91
CA ALA A 96 -3.68 2.62 11.84
C ALA A 96 -3.87 3.13 10.40
N GLY A 97 -3.21 2.50 9.43
CA GLY A 97 -3.40 2.81 8.01
C GLY A 97 -4.84 2.59 7.55
N ARG A 98 -5.47 1.46 7.94
CA ARG A 98 -6.88 1.18 7.64
C ARG A 98 -7.82 2.22 8.25
N ALA A 99 -7.56 2.64 9.49
CA ALA A 99 -8.35 3.66 10.16
C ALA A 99 -8.23 5.03 9.45
N SER A 100 -7.00 5.42 9.08
CA SER A 100 -6.74 6.66 8.34
C SER A 100 -7.41 6.65 6.97
N LEU A 101 -7.24 5.58 6.18
CA LEU A 101 -7.88 5.41 4.88
C LEU A 101 -9.40 5.52 5.00
N LYS A 102 -10.01 4.81 5.95
CA LYS A 102 -11.45 4.85 6.19
C LYS A 102 -11.95 6.25 6.54
N ALA A 103 -11.22 7.00 7.38
CA ALA A 103 -11.56 8.37 7.75
C ALA A 103 -11.59 9.32 6.53
N HIS A 104 -10.85 8.99 5.48
CA HIS A 104 -10.79 9.73 4.22
C HIS A 104 -11.65 9.10 3.10
N GLY A 105 -12.54 8.18 3.45
CA GLY A 105 -13.48 7.59 2.49
C GLY A 105 -12.87 6.52 1.58
N VAL A 106 -11.74 5.93 1.97
CA VAL A 106 -11.13 4.80 1.26
C VAL A 106 -11.37 3.51 2.05
N THR A 107 -12.05 2.55 1.47
CA THR A 107 -12.23 1.23 2.07
C THR A 107 -11.11 0.28 1.63
N VAL A 108 -10.76 -0.62 2.54
CA VAL A 108 -9.72 -1.63 2.28
C VAL A 108 -10.38 -3.01 2.40
N PRO A 109 -10.29 -3.85 1.36
CA PRO A 109 -10.79 -5.20 1.45
C PRO A 109 -10.12 -5.96 2.61
N THR A 110 -10.93 -6.68 3.39
CA THR A 110 -10.40 -7.62 4.39
C THR A 110 -10.23 -8.98 3.74
N CYS A 111 -9.08 -9.62 3.95
CA CYS A 111 -8.89 -11.03 3.59
C CYS A 111 -9.67 -11.91 4.57
N GLY A 112 -10.92 -12.10 4.29
CA GLY A 112 -11.85 -13.00 5.00
C GLY A 112 -12.52 -13.95 4.02
N GLY A 113 -11.73 -14.61 3.17
CA GLY A 113 -12.16 -15.74 2.35
C GLY A 113 -11.58 -17.00 2.96
N ASP A 114 -12.45 -17.96 3.33
CA ASP A 114 -12.06 -19.30 3.74
C ASP A 114 -11.13 -19.90 2.66
N PRO A 115 -9.87 -20.29 2.98
CA PRO A 115 -8.96 -20.88 2.01
C PRO A 115 -9.43 -22.22 1.42
N SER A 116 -10.58 -22.74 1.91
CA SER A 116 -11.18 -23.99 1.43
C SER A 116 -12.20 -23.82 0.30
N SER A 117 -12.54 -22.59 -0.10
CA SER A 117 -13.45 -22.38 -1.23
C SER A 117 -12.68 -22.24 -2.56
N SER A 118 -12.32 -23.37 -3.15
CA SER A 118 -11.89 -23.46 -4.54
C SER A 118 -13.08 -23.19 -5.48
N GLY A 119 -13.35 -21.92 -5.73
CA GLY A 119 -14.37 -21.47 -6.67
C GLY A 119 -14.13 -20.01 -6.98
N VAL A 120 -14.23 -19.63 -8.27
CA VAL A 120 -14.26 -18.23 -8.69
C VAL A 120 -15.44 -17.54 -7.99
N GLN A 121 -15.18 -16.95 -6.82
CA GLN A 121 -16.16 -16.12 -6.14
C GLN A 121 -16.20 -14.77 -6.86
N LEU A 122 -17.13 -14.65 -7.78
CA LEU A 122 -17.61 -13.33 -8.20
C LEU A 122 -18.03 -12.60 -6.91
N ARG A 123 -17.21 -11.66 -6.45
CA ARG A 123 -17.49 -10.90 -5.22
C ARG A 123 -18.75 -10.06 -5.42
N THR A 124 -19.88 -10.63 -5.04
CA THR A 124 -21.16 -9.92 -4.87
C THR A 124 -21.32 -9.38 -3.44
N SER A 125 -20.29 -9.48 -2.58
CA SER A 125 -20.39 -8.91 -1.23
C SER A 125 -20.27 -7.40 -1.35
N ALA A 126 -21.39 -6.71 -1.19
CA ALA A 126 -21.45 -5.26 -1.17
C ALA A 126 -20.47 -4.69 -0.12
N ILE A 127 -19.65 -3.72 -0.54
CA ILE A 127 -18.66 -3.04 0.30
C ILE A 127 -19.42 -2.12 1.26
N ALA A 128 -19.11 -2.17 2.56
CA ALA A 128 -19.75 -1.27 3.51
C ALA A 128 -19.32 0.18 3.27
N CYS A 129 -20.27 1.08 3.10
CA CYS A 129 -20.01 2.51 2.96
C CYS A 129 -19.27 3.06 4.19
N PRO A 130 -18.13 3.73 4.04
CA PRO A 130 -17.36 4.28 5.15
C PRO A 130 -18.11 5.39 5.90
N TRP A 131 -19.07 6.06 5.23
CA TRP A 131 -19.80 7.18 5.76
C TRP A 131 -21.03 6.79 6.60
N CYS A 132 -21.82 5.81 6.14
CA CYS A 132 -23.08 5.43 6.80
C CYS A 132 -23.16 3.95 7.20
N GLY A 133 -22.17 3.13 6.86
CA GLY A 133 -22.14 1.70 7.16
C GLY A 133 -23.06 0.84 6.30
N SER A 134 -23.88 1.42 5.41
CA SER A 134 -24.78 0.66 4.54
C SER A 134 -24.01 -0.25 3.60
N ARG A 135 -24.56 -1.42 3.31
CA ARG A 135 -24.07 -2.35 2.29
C ARG A 135 -24.81 -2.21 0.95
N ASP A 136 -25.75 -1.28 0.86
CA ASP A 136 -26.43 -0.96 -0.39
C ASP A 136 -25.51 -0.06 -1.24
N THR A 137 -24.49 -0.68 -1.80
CA THR A 137 -23.42 -0.03 -2.55
C THR A 137 -23.21 -0.75 -3.88
N ARG A 138 -22.78 0.01 -4.88
CA ARG A 138 -22.45 -0.52 -6.20
C ARG A 138 -21.15 0.05 -6.72
N LEU A 139 -20.50 -0.67 -7.62
CA LEU A 139 -19.36 -0.15 -8.37
C LEU A 139 -19.85 0.93 -9.31
N ASP A 140 -19.30 2.13 -9.17
CA ASP A 140 -19.59 3.27 -10.05
C ASP A 140 -18.53 3.38 -11.16
N SER A 141 -17.26 3.23 -10.81
CA SER A 141 -16.16 3.18 -11.77
C SER A 141 -15.09 2.17 -11.36
N PRO A 142 -14.60 1.33 -12.30
CA PRO A 142 -13.46 0.45 -12.03
C PRO A 142 -12.13 1.22 -11.93
N PHE A 143 -12.13 2.52 -12.23
CA PHE A 143 -10.97 3.39 -12.15
C PHE A 143 -11.25 4.55 -11.19
N GLY A 144 -10.46 4.62 -10.13
CA GLY A 144 -10.45 5.72 -9.17
C GLY A 144 -9.46 6.83 -9.59
N PRO A 145 -9.20 7.79 -8.68
CA PRO A 145 -8.18 8.82 -8.90
C PRO A 145 -6.81 8.23 -9.18
N THR A 146 -6.54 7.05 -8.63
CA THR A 146 -5.34 6.27 -8.87
C THR A 146 -5.68 4.87 -9.35
N ARG A 147 -4.72 4.19 -10.00
CA ARG A 147 -4.94 2.87 -10.61
C ARG A 147 -5.21 1.76 -9.58
N CYS A 148 -4.75 1.94 -8.35
CA CYS A 148 -4.94 0.99 -7.24
C CYS A 148 -6.33 1.06 -6.60
N ARG A 149 -7.22 1.97 -7.04
CA ARG A 149 -8.54 2.20 -6.45
C ARG A 149 -9.67 2.11 -7.47
N THR A 150 -10.88 1.82 -6.97
CA THR A 150 -12.15 1.90 -7.70
C THR A 150 -13.01 2.98 -7.06
N ILE A 151 -14.07 3.42 -7.74
CA ILE A 151 -15.11 4.29 -7.17
C ILE A 151 -16.36 3.46 -6.92
N GLN A 152 -16.89 3.57 -5.71
CA GLN A 152 -18.12 2.97 -5.25
C GLN A 152 -19.15 4.06 -5.00
N TYR A 153 -20.42 3.73 -5.17
CA TYR A 153 -21.55 4.59 -4.84
C TYR A 153 -22.45 3.94 -3.80
N CYS A 154 -22.84 4.69 -2.78
CA CYS A 154 -23.78 4.24 -1.77
C CYS A 154 -25.19 4.75 -2.07
N GLU A 155 -26.14 3.85 -2.29
CA GLU A 155 -27.55 4.19 -2.57
C GLU A 155 -28.26 4.79 -1.34
N SER A 156 -27.81 4.43 -0.14
CA SER A 156 -28.43 4.90 1.12
C SER A 156 -28.09 6.34 1.45
N CYS A 157 -26.81 6.74 1.44
CA CYS A 157 -26.39 8.11 1.76
C CYS A 157 -26.05 8.96 0.54
N ARG A 158 -26.07 8.36 -0.66
CA ARG A 158 -25.81 8.99 -1.96
C ARG A 158 -24.43 9.62 -2.10
N ASN A 159 -23.46 9.12 -1.33
CA ASN A 159 -22.06 9.53 -1.44
C ASN A 159 -21.27 8.49 -2.23
N THR A 160 -20.26 8.97 -2.96
CA THR A 160 -19.20 8.13 -3.50
C THR A 160 -18.11 7.92 -2.46
N PHE A 161 -17.40 6.83 -2.60
CA PHE A 161 -16.20 6.51 -1.82
C PHE A 161 -15.28 5.63 -2.65
N GLU A 162 -14.05 5.49 -2.21
CA GLU A 162 -13.06 4.71 -2.91
C GLU A 162 -12.86 3.35 -2.24
N ASP A 163 -12.47 2.35 -3.03
CA ASP A 163 -12.14 1.02 -2.53
C ASP A 163 -10.82 0.56 -3.14
N MET A 164 -9.90 0.09 -2.32
CA MET A 164 -8.63 -0.42 -2.79
C MET A 164 -8.82 -1.73 -3.55
N LYS A 165 -8.20 -1.83 -4.72
CA LYS A 165 -8.20 -3.07 -5.51
C LYS A 165 -7.40 -4.14 -4.79
N ARG A 166 -7.91 -5.37 -4.82
CA ARG A 166 -7.06 -6.53 -4.59
C ARG A 166 -6.23 -6.75 -5.86
N LEU A 167 -4.96 -6.91 -5.67
CA LEU A 167 -4.11 -7.52 -6.69
C LEU A 167 -4.12 -9.02 -6.38
N ASP A 168 -4.99 -9.76 -7.07
CA ASP A 168 -4.89 -11.21 -7.04
C ASP A 168 -3.63 -11.60 -7.84
N PRO A 169 -2.79 -12.49 -7.31
CA PRO A 169 -1.52 -12.85 -7.96
C PRO A 169 -1.70 -13.48 -9.38
N GLU A 170 -2.93 -13.79 -9.78
CA GLU A 170 -3.25 -14.36 -11.09
C GLU A 170 -3.54 -13.31 -12.18
N ASP A 171 -3.74 -12.03 -11.85
CA ASP A 171 -4.03 -10.98 -12.84
C ASP A 171 -2.79 -10.52 -13.64
N GLY A 172 -1.61 -11.03 -13.31
CA GLY A 172 -0.33 -10.72 -13.98
C GLY A 172 0.00 -11.53 -15.24
N THR A 173 -0.82 -12.52 -15.62
CA THR A 173 -0.49 -13.46 -16.72
C THR A 173 -1.43 -13.37 -17.92
N SER A 174 -1.91 -12.20 -18.30
CA SER A 174 -2.50 -12.01 -19.63
C SER A 174 -1.48 -11.36 -20.55
N SER A 175 -0.51 -12.14 -21.02
CA SER A 175 0.25 -11.82 -22.23
C SER A 175 -0.74 -11.72 -23.41
N PRO A 176 -0.77 -10.60 -24.17
CA PRO A 176 -1.48 -10.59 -25.43
C PRO A 176 -0.77 -11.55 -26.38
N GLY A 177 -1.46 -12.64 -26.70
CA GLY A 177 -1.00 -13.60 -27.70
C GLY A 177 -0.69 -12.90 -29.02
N ALA A 178 0.50 -13.19 -29.53
CA ALA A 178 0.89 -12.87 -30.88
C ALA A 178 -0.08 -13.54 -31.87
N GLY A 179 -0.67 -12.73 -32.72
CA GLY A 179 -1.40 -13.12 -33.92
C GLY A 179 -1.08 -12.11 -34.99
#